data_419e03a578f3c7b498c5fe58ab1d5bed
#
_entry.id   419e03a578f3c7b498c5fe58ab1d5bed
#
_cell.length_a   1.000
_cell.length_b   1.000
_cell.length_c   1.000
_cell.angle_alpha   90.00
_cell.angle_beta   90.00
_cell.angle_gamma   90.00
#
_symmetry.space_group_name_H-M   'P 1'
#
loop_
_entity.id
_entity.type
_entity.pdbx_description
1 polymer ?
#
loop_
_entity_poly.entity_id
_entity_poly.type
_entity_poly.pdbx_seq_one_letter_code
_entity_poly.pdbx_strand_id
1 'polypeptide(L)'
;MSNTIKTAMLLGLMSALLMGIGQMLGGGQGLIAGFFFAVVMNFGSYWFSDKVVLRMYNAQEVGPGHRLYSTVARLAQRAGLPMPRCYVIPELSPNAFATGRNPEHAAVAATEGILRILDDDELEGVLAHELAHVKHRDILISSIAATLAAAIMMIARFAMFFGGSREDREGSNPIALLATIILSPVAAMLIQAAISRSREYDADAGGAAIAGGANGLVSALRKIESASRQVPLDANPATAHMFIVKPFSARALLGLFSTHPPTDKRIQALLKQG
;
A
#
# COMPACT_ATOMS: atom_id res chain seq x y z
N MET A 1 5.35 6.16 -18.42
CA MET A 1 5.93 7.12 -17.45
C MET A 1 6.72 6.32 -16.41
N SER A 2 7.99 6.66 -16.14
CA SER A 2 8.80 5.91 -15.17
C SER A 2 8.28 6.10 -13.73
N ASN A 3 8.57 5.13 -12.85
CA ASN A 3 8.19 5.23 -11.42
C ASN A 3 8.83 6.44 -10.74
N THR A 4 10.05 6.81 -11.15
CA THR A 4 10.74 8.02 -10.67
C THR A 4 9.94 9.30 -10.96
N ILE A 5 9.44 9.45 -12.19
CA ILE A 5 8.62 10.61 -12.56
C ILE A 5 7.32 10.65 -11.75
N LYS A 6 6.64 9.50 -11.60
CA LYS A 6 5.42 9.42 -10.80
C LYS A 6 5.67 9.78 -9.34
N THR A 7 6.77 9.28 -8.76
CA THR A 7 7.18 9.62 -7.39
C THR A 7 7.45 11.11 -7.24
N ALA A 8 8.20 11.72 -8.18
CA ALA A 8 8.46 13.15 -8.17
C ALA A 8 7.16 13.97 -8.27
N MET A 9 6.22 13.54 -9.11
CA MET A 9 4.90 14.20 -9.22
C MET A 9 4.08 14.10 -7.93
N LEU A 10 4.08 12.93 -7.26
CA LEU A 10 3.40 12.75 -5.98
C LEU A 10 3.96 13.68 -4.90
N LEU A 11 5.28 13.72 -4.76
CA LEU A 11 5.96 14.58 -3.80
C LEU A 11 5.74 16.07 -4.12
N GLY A 12 5.77 16.44 -5.40
CA GLY A 12 5.47 17.80 -5.86
C GLY A 12 4.03 18.22 -5.59
N LEU A 13 3.05 17.34 -5.86
CA LEU A 13 1.64 17.60 -5.57
C LEU A 13 1.39 17.79 -4.07
N MET A 14 2.02 16.95 -3.23
CA MET A 14 1.94 17.10 -1.78
C MET A 14 2.54 18.43 -1.33
N SER A 15 3.68 18.83 -1.89
CA SER A 15 4.29 20.13 -1.57
C SER A 15 3.35 21.29 -1.93
N ALA A 16 2.79 21.27 -3.13
CA ALA A 16 1.84 22.28 -3.57
C ALA A 16 0.59 22.36 -2.65
N LEU A 17 0.06 21.20 -2.25
CA LEU A 17 -1.08 21.12 -1.33
C LEU A 17 -0.73 21.75 0.03
N LEU A 18 0.38 21.37 0.64
CA LEU A 18 0.78 21.86 1.96
C LEU A 18 1.10 23.36 1.94
N MET A 19 1.77 23.82 0.90
CA MET A 19 2.02 25.26 0.70
C MET A 19 0.73 26.04 0.47
N GLY A 20 -0.20 25.50 -0.32
CA GLY A 20 -1.52 26.12 -0.54
C GLY A 20 -2.34 26.23 0.74
N ILE A 21 -2.40 25.18 1.54
CA ILE A 21 -3.05 25.19 2.87
C ILE A 21 -2.36 26.23 3.77
N GLY A 22 -1.03 26.23 3.82
CA GLY A 22 -0.27 27.23 4.59
C GLY A 22 -0.60 28.66 4.18
N GLN A 23 -0.63 28.95 2.87
CA GLN A 23 -1.00 30.25 2.33
C GLN A 23 -2.41 30.68 2.74
N MET A 24 -3.38 29.76 2.70
CA MET A 24 -4.76 30.04 3.09
C MET A 24 -4.91 30.35 4.60
N LEU A 25 -4.12 29.70 5.45
CA LEU A 25 -4.21 29.83 6.90
C LEU A 25 -3.39 31.02 7.45
N GLY A 26 -2.26 31.35 6.85
CA GLY A 26 -1.31 32.35 7.41
C GLY A 26 -0.64 33.26 6.37
N GLY A 27 -1.20 33.36 5.15
CA GLY A 27 -0.63 34.20 4.10
C GLY A 27 0.82 33.82 3.76
N GLY A 28 1.69 34.78 3.53
CA GLY A 28 3.09 34.54 3.16
C GLY A 28 3.89 33.75 4.21
N GLN A 29 3.66 34.00 5.49
CA GLN A 29 4.33 33.23 6.56
C GLN A 29 3.81 31.79 6.61
N GLY A 30 2.51 31.58 6.41
CA GLY A 30 1.92 30.25 6.30
C GLY A 30 2.43 29.48 5.09
N LEU A 31 2.65 30.13 3.95
CA LEU A 31 3.27 29.50 2.78
C LEU A 31 4.68 29.00 3.07
N ILE A 32 5.51 29.79 3.75
CA ILE A 32 6.86 29.42 4.15
C ILE A 32 6.81 28.23 5.13
N ALA A 33 5.95 28.27 6.13
CA ALA A 33 5.76 27.15 7.06
C ALA A 33 5.30 25.89 6.34
N GLY A 34 4.37 26.00 5.39
CA GLY A 34 3.90 24.91 4.53
C GLY A 34 5.01 24.29 3.68
N PHE A 35 5.92 25.13 3.16
CA PHE A 35 7.09 24.65 2.43
C PHE A 35 8.02 23.81 3.32
N PHE A 36 8.40 24.31 4.49
CA PHE A 36 9.25 23.53 5.40
C PHE A 36 8.60 22.24 5.86
N PHE A 37 7.29 22.28 6.13
CA PHE A 37 6.53 21.08 6.47
C PHE A 37 6.50 20.09 5.30
N ALA A 38 6.34 20.55 4.07
CA ALA A 38 6.40 19.72 2.86
C ALA A 38 7.78 19.06 2.69
N VAL A 39 8.87 19.78 2.92
CA VAL A 39 10.24 19.22 2.87
C VAL A 39 10.39 18.08 3.89
N VAL A 40 9.98 18.30 5.13
CA VAL A 40 10.04 17.28 6.19
C VAL A 40 9.18 16.06 5.84
N MET A 41 7.95 16.27 5.38
CA MET A 41 7.02 15.21 4.99
C MET A 41 7.53 14.40 3.79
N ASN A 42 8.06 15.06 2.77
CA ASN A 42 8.60 14.39 1.60
C ASN A 42 9.85 13.56 1.95
N PHE A 43 10.76 14.15 2.71
CA PHE A 43 11.95 13.44 3.20
C PHE A 43 11.54 12.25 4.07
N GLY A 44 10.65 12.45 5.03
CA GLY A 44 10.14 11.39 5.89
C GLY A 44 9.46 10.27 5.10
N SER A 45 8.61 10.62 4.13
CA SER A 45 7.93 9.64 3.28
C SER A 45 8.91 8.83 2.44
N TYR A 46 9.95 9.44 1.90
CA TYR A 46 10.95 8.72 1.11
C TYR A 46 11.78 7.75 1.96
N TRP A 47 12.24 8.19 3.14
CA TRP A 47 13.19 7.41 3.96
C TRP A 47 12.54 6.43 4.93
N PHE A 48 11.31 6.68 5.36
CA PHE A 48 10.64 5.94 6.44
C PHE A 48 9.29 5.33 6.06
N SER A 49 8.88 5.39 4.79
CA SER A 49 7.58 4.86 4.36
C SER A 49 7.39 3.37 4.67
N ASP A 50 8.43 2.56 4.54
CA ASP A 50 8.40 1.14 4.92
C ASP A 50 8.10 0.97 6.42
N LYS A 51 8.80 1.73 7.27
CA LYS A 51 8.62 1.66 8.72
C LYS A 51 7.24 2.14 9.16
N VAL A 52 6.72 3.18 8.50
CA VAL A 52 5.37 3.70 8.76
C VAL A 52 4.33 2.62 8.44
N VAL A 53 4.39 2.04 7.25
CA VAL A 53 3.44 1.00 6.82
C VAL A 53 3.52 -0.23 7.73
N LEU A 54 4.71 -0.75 8.01
CA LEU A 54 4.89 -1.91 8.88
C LEU A 54 4.37 -1.66 10.29
N ARG A 55 4.61 -0.45 10.84
CA ARG A 55 4.11 -0.07 12.18
C ARG A 55 2.60 0.08 12.23
N MET A 56 1.96 0.56 11.14
CA MET A 56 0.50 0.68 11.07
C MET A 56 -0.21 -0.68 11.22
N TYR A 57 0.45 -1.77 10.82
CA TYR A 57 -0.05 -3.14 10.90
C TYR A 57 0.54 -3.95 12.06
N ASN A 58 1.29 -3.33 12.98
CA ASN A 58 1.97 -4.03 14.08
C ASN A 58 2.81 -5.23 13.58
N ALA A 59 3.45 -5.08 12.42
CA ALA A 59 4.22 -6.12 11.77
C ALA A 59 5.43 -6.52 12.64
N GLN A 60 5.63 -7.82 12.82
CA GLN A 60 6.70 -8.40 13.64
C GLN A 60 7.74 -9.03 12.71
N GLU A 61 9.01 -8.66 12.89
CA GLU A 61 10.10 -9.20 12.09
C GLU A 61 10.35 -10.67 12.43
N VAL A 62 10.56 -11.49 11.38
CA VAL A 62 10.81 -12.93 11.51
C VAL A 62 12.11 -13.32 10.84
N GLY A 63 12.81 -14.30 11.40
CA GLY A 63 14.12 -14.77 10.97
C GLY A 63 14.09 -16.15 10.28
N PRO A 64 15.29 -16.75 10.10
CA PRO A 64 15.50 -17.97 9.28
C PRO A 64 14.66 -19.20 9.65
N GLY A 65 14.20 -19.30 10.91
CA GLY A 65 13.34 -20.40 11.35
C GLY A 65 11.88 -20.32 10.92
N HIS A 66 11.47 -19.21 10.31
CA HIS A 66 10.09 -19.00 9.92
C HIS A 66 9.83 -19.38 8.46
N ARG A 67 8.68 -20.01 8.15
CA ARG A 67 8.26 -20.43 6.81
C ARG A 67 8.33 -19.28 5.79
N LEU A 68 7.84 -18.08 6.15
CA LEU A 68 7.89 -16.88 5.32
C LEU A 68 9.34 -16.55 4.92
N TYR A 69 10.26 -16.52 5.89
CA TYR A 69 11.66 -16.18 5.65
C TYR A 69 12.32 -17.16 4.68
N SER A 70 12.17 -18.47 4.92
CA SER A 70 12.79 -19.49 4.07
C SER A 70 12.27 -19.46 2.63
N THR A 71 10.98 -19.22 2.44
CA THR A 71 10.39 -19.07 1.10
C THR A 71 10.89 -17.81 0.40
N VAL A 72 10.89 -16.64 1.08
CA VAL A 72 11.42 -15.39 0.52
C VAL A 72 12.90 -15.52 0.18
N ALA A 73 13.71 -16.16 1.02
CA ALA A 73 15.14 -16.32 0.76
C ALA A 73 15.40 -17.11 -0.54
N ARG A 74 14.70 -18.23 -0.73
CA ARG A 74 14.79 -19.04 -1.95
C ARG A 74 14.37 -18.25 -3.19
N LEU A 75 13.27 -17.52 -3.11
CA LEU A 75 12.75 -16.71 -4.21
C LEU A 75 13.63 -15.50 -4.53
N ALA A 76 14.15 -14.81 -3.50
CA ALA A 76 15.07 -13.67 -3.68
C ALA A 76 16.33 -14.11 -4.41
N GLN A 77 16.89 -15.28 -4.05
CA GLN A 77 18.03 -15.87 -4.75
C GLN A 77 17.72 -16.16 -6.24
N ARG A 78 16.55 -16.76 -6.54
CA ARG A 78 16.11 -17.00 -7.93
C ARG A 78 15.89 -15.71 -8.72
N ALA A 79 15.38 -14.67 -8.06
CA ALA A 79 15.12 -13.37 -8.67
C ALA A 79 16.40 -12.52 -8.87
N GLY A 80 17.52 -12.90 -8.25
CA GLY A 80 18.76 -12.11 -8.20
C GLY A 80 18.60 -10.83 -7.35
N LEU A 81 17.81 -10.89 -6.28
CA LEU A 81 17.55 -9.79 -5.38
C LEU A 81 18.31 -9.94 -4.05
N PRO A 82 18.71 -8.83 -3.41
CA PRO A 82 19.10 -8.86 -2.01
C PRO A 82 17.98 -9.44 -1.15
N MET A 83 18.32 -10.14 -0.06
CA MET A 83 17.34 -10.69 0.87
C MET A 83 16.49 -9.58 1.52
N PRO A 84 15.18 -9.50 1.29
CA PRO A 84 14.33 -8.54 1.97
C PRO A 84 14.14 -8.91 3.45
N ARG A 85 13.86 -7.93 4.29
CA ARG A 85 13.39 -8.19 5.66
C ARG A 85 11.98 -8.80 5.60
N CYS A 86 11.72 -9.79 6.44
CA CYS A 86 10.44 -10.52 6.47
C CYS A 86 9.66 -10.20 7.73
N TYR A 87 8.37 -9.93 7.56
CA TYR A 87 7.47 -9.54 8.65
C TYR A 87 6.18 -10.35 8.64
N VAL A 88 5.70 -10.72 9.81
CA VAL A 88 4.37 -11.29 9.99
C VAL A 88 3.46 -10.24 10.63
N ILE A 89 2.26 -10.12 10.11
CA ILE A 89 1.22 -9.21 10.59
C ILE A 89 0.19 -10.04 11.35
N PRO A 90 -0.15 -9.70 12.62
CA PRO A 90 -1.11 -10.44 13.43
C PRO A 90 -2.55 -10.14 13.01
N GLU A 91 -2.88 -10.50 11.78
CA GLU A 91 -4.18 -10.27 11.13
C GLU A 91 -4.70 -11.56 10.50
N LEU A 92 -6.02 -11.84 10.66
CA LEU A 92 -6.64 -13.04 10.12
C LEU A 92 -7.08 -12.90 8.66
N SER A 93 -7.28 -11.68 8.18
CA SER A 93 -7.58 -11.45 6.77
C SER A 93 -6.36 -11.76 5.92
N PRO A 94 -6.50 -12.57 4.86
CA PRO A 94 -5.36 -13.01 4.07
C PRO A 94 -4.80 -11.86 3.21
N ASN A 95 -3.55 -11.49 3.45
CA ASN A 95 -2.83 -10.52 2.65
C ASN A 95 -1.31 -10.71 2.73
N ALA A 96 -0.59 -10.28 1.68
CA ALA A 96 0.84 -10.05 1.69
C ALA A 96 1.16 -8.81 0.85
N PHE A 97 2.28 -8.16 1.14
CA PHE A 97 2.75 -7.03 0.35
C PHE A 97 4.26 -6.82 0.50
N ALA A 98 4.85 -6.17 -0.49
CA ALA A 98 6.21 -5.66 -0.41
C ALA A 98 6.21 -4.14 -0.24
N THR A 99 7.15 -3.63 0.57
CA THR A 99 7.35 -2.21 0.83
C THR A 99 8.83 -1.87 0.87
N GLY A 100 9.18 -0.60 0.75
CA GLY A 100 10.58 -0.17 0.79
C GLY A 100 10.90 0.89 -0.27
N ARG A 101 12.10 1.48 -0.18
CA ARG A 101 12.53 2.51 -1.13
C ARG A 101 13.28 1.97 -2.36
N ASN A 102 13.90 0.81 -2.24
CA ASN A 102 14.64 0.11 -3.29
C ASN A 102 14.84 -1.37 -2.91
N PRO A 103 15.35 -2.22 -3.80
CA PRO A 103 15.57 -3.64 -3.50
C PRO A 103 16.47 -3.90 -2.27
N GLU A 104 17.49 -3.06 -2.05
CA GLU A 104 18.43 -3.18 -0.92
C GLU A 104 17.77 -2.85 0.43
N HIS A 105 16.64 -2.15 0.41
CA HIS A 105 15.87 -1.75 1.59
C HIS A 105 14.42 -2.19 1.46
N ALA A 106 14.20 -3.35 0.88
CA ALA A 106 12.88 -3.95 0.75
C ALA A 106 12.49 -4.73 2.02
N ALA A 107 11.21 -4.79 2.27
CA ALA A 107 10.58 -5.66 3.25
C ALA A 107 9.37 -6.34 2.64
N VAL A 108 9.16 -7.60 2.97
CA VAL A 108 8.00 -8.40 2.60
C VAL A 108 7.23 -8.74 3.85
N ALA A 109 5.95 -8.44 3.86
CA ALA A 109 5.04 -8.70 4.96
C ALA A 109 3.93 -9.65 4.52
N ALA A 110 3.56 -10.59 5.40
CA ALA A 110 2.45 -11.51 5.20
C ALA A 110 1.61 -11.58 6.48
N THR A 111 0.30 -11.64 6.34
CA THR A 111 -0.60 -11.80 7.49
C THR A 111 -0.60 -13.25 7.99
N GLU A 112 -0.92 -13.45 9.26
CA GLU A 112 -1.16 -14.80 9.77
C GLU A 112 -2.25 -15.52 8.96
N GLY A 113 -3.27 -14.79 8.53
CA GLY A 113 -4.37 -15.34 7.74
C GLY A 113 -3.89 -15.96 6.44
N ILE A 114 -3.05 -15.27 5.65
CA ILE A 114 -2.53 -15.82 4.40
C ILE A 114 -1.62 -17.02 4.64
N LEU A 115 -0.78 -16.96 5.68
CA LEU A 115 0.12 -18.05 6.05
C LEU A 115 -0.63 -19.33 6.51
N ARG A 116 -1.86 -19.18 7.03
CA ARG A 116 -2.71 -20.30 7.44
C ARG A 116 -3.45 -20.97 6.29
N ILE A 117 -3.92 -20.17 5.31
CA ILE A 117 -4.78 -20.69 4.25
C ILE A 117 -4.01 -21.20 3.03
N LEU A 118 -2.80 -20.69 2.77
CA LEU A 118 -2.01 -21.06 1.60
C LEU A 118 -1.07 -22.23 1.92
N ASP A 119 -1.00 -23.19 0.99
CA ASP A 119 0.07 -24.19 0.97
C ASP A 119 1.39 -23.58 0.49
N ASP A 120 2.44 -24.40 0.34
CA ASP A 120 3.78 -23.91 0.01
C ASP A 120 3.88 -23.38 -1.41
N ASP A 121 3.23 -24.02 -2.38
CA ASP A 121 3.26 -23.60 -3.78
C ASP A 121 2.46 -22.31 -3.99
N GLU A 122 1.31 -22.19 -3.32
CA GLU A 122 0.47 -21.01 -3.34
C GLU A 122 1.18 -19.82 -2.70
N LEU A 123 1.81 -20.02 -1.54
CA LEU A 123 2.58 -18.99 -0.84
C LEU A 123 3.79 -18.57 -1.68
N GLU A 124 4.48 -19.54 -2.31
CA GLU A 124 5.59 -19.25 -3.23
C GLU A 124 5.13 -18.37 -4.39
N GLY A 125 3.98 -18.66 -5.00
CA GLY A 125 3.40 -17.87 -6.08
C GLY A 125 3.11 -16.41 -5.66
N VAL A 126 2.49 -16.22 -4.50
CA VAL A 126 2.20 -14.89 -3.95
C VAL A 126 3.47 -14.12 -3.63
N LEU A 127 4.40 -14.72 -2.92
CA LEU A 127 5.65 -14.06 -2.54
C LEU A 127 6.55 -13.76 -3.74
N ALA A 128 6.50 -14.59 -4.78
CA ALA A 128 7.18 -14.32 -6.04
C ALA A 128 6.59 -13.10 -6.77
N HIS A 129 5.26 -12.93 -6.75
CA HIS A 129 4.59 -11.72 -7.24
C HIS A 129 5.05 -10.46 -6.48
N GLU A 130 5.11 -10.51 -5.16
CA GLU A 130 5.63 -9.41 -4.34
C GLU A 130 7.09 -9.08 -4.65
N LEU A 131 7.93 -10.10 -4.85
CA LEU A 131 9.32 -9.92 -5.23
C LEU A 131 9.49 -9.38 -6.67
N ALA A 132 8.54 -9.64 -7.57
CA ALA A 132 8.53 -8.99 -8.88
C ALA A 132 8.31 -7.46 -8.75
N HIS A 133 7.45 -6.99 -7.84
CA HIS A 133 7.32 -5.57 -7.53
C HIS A 133 8.60 -4.97 -6.95
N VAL A 134 9.32 -5.70 -6.11
CA VAL A 134 10.65 -5.28 -5.63
C VAL A 134 11.62 -5.11 -6.80
N LYS A 135 11.69 -6.11 -7.68
CA LYS A 135 12.57 -6.14 -8.85
C LYS A 135 12.29 -5.00 -9.84
N HIS A 136 11.01 -4.70 -10.08
CA HIS A 136 10.56 -3.61 -10.95
C HIS A 136 10.60 -2.23 -10.28
N ARG A 137 11.01 -2.16 -8.99
CA ARG A 137 11.05 -0.92 -8.19
C ARG A 137 9.70 -0.22 -8.04
N ASP A 138 8.61 -1.00 -7.98
CA ASP A 138 7.26 -0.48 -7.79
C ASP A 138 6.97 -0.14 -6.32
N ILE A 139 7.71 -0.75 -5.40
CA ILE A 139 7.49 -0.65 -3.96
C ILE A 139 7.60 0.77 -3.42
N LEU A 140 8.51 1.60 -3.97
CA LEU A 140 8.71 2.97 -3.49
C LEU A 140 7.47 3.83 -3.69
N ILE A 141 6.91 3.85 -4.90
CA ILE A 141 5.75 4.68 -5.21
C ILE A 141 4.52 4.26 -4.39
N SER A 142 4.32 2.96 -4.19
CA SER A 142 3.23 2.42 -3.37
C SER A 142 3.39 2.80 -1.90
N SER A 143 4.61 2.68 -1.36
CA SER A 143 4.92 3.03 0.03
C SER A 143 4.77 4.52 0.31
N ILE A 144 5.23 5.38 -0.61
CA ILE A 144 5.06 6.83 -0.50
C ILE A 144 3.58 7.20 -0.57
N ALA A 145 2.82 6.66 -1.53
CA ALA A 145 1.40 6.93 -1.66
C ALA A 145 0.63 6.52 -0.40
N ALA A 146 0.93 5.35 0.19
CA ALA A 146 0.34 4.91 1.45
C ALA A 146 0.63 5.88 2.59
N THR A 147 1.89 6.30 2.73
CA THR A 147 2.31 7.22 3.80
C THR A 147 1.67 8.59 3.66
N LEU A 148 1.63 9.15 2.45
CA LEU A 148 1.01 10.44 2.19
C LEU A 148 -0.51 10.38 2.40
N ALA A 149 -1.17 9.34 1.93
CA ALA A 149 -2.60 9.15 2.16
C ALA A 149 -2.92 9.00 3.66
N ALA A 150 -2.11 8.25 4.42
CA ALA A 150 -2.26 8.13 5.86
C ALA A 150 -2.09 9.48 6.58
N ALA A 151 -1.10 10.29 6.18
CA ALA A 151 -0.89 11.64 6.71
C ALA A 151 -2.09 12.56 6.44
N ILE A 152 -2.62 12.56 5.22
CA ILE A 152 -3.81 13.32 4.85
C ILE A 152 -5.01 12.91 5.70
N MET A 153 -5.25 11.61 5.86
CA MET A 153 -6.36 11.11 6.68
C MET A 153 -6.17 11.47 8.16
N MET A 154 -4.93 11.48 8.65
CA MET A 154 -4.64 11.93 10.01
C MET A 154 -4.96 13.42 10.18
N ILE A 155 -4.56 14.28 9.25
CA ILE A 155 -4.91 15.72 9.26
C ILE A 155 -6.43 15.92 9.27
N ALA A 156 -7.16 15.17 8.43
CA ALA A 156 -8.62 15.23 8.42
C ALA A 156 -9.24 14.84 9.78
N ARG A 157 -8.71 13.78 10.43
CA ARG A 157 -9.15 13.38 11.78
C ARG A 157 -8.84 14.45 12.83
N PHE A 158 -7.65 15.05 12.81
CA PHE A 158 -7.31 16.14 13.72
C PHE A 158 -8.23 17.34 13.55
N ALA A 159 -8.57 17.74 12.31
CA ALA A 159 -9.53 18.79 12.05
C ALA A 159 -10.91 18.50 12.66
N MET A 160 -11.34 17.24 12.65
CA MET A 160 -12.60 16.82 13.32
C MET A 160 -12.54 16.93 14.85
N PHE A 161 -11.37 16.63 15.46
CA PHE A 161 -11.23 16.64 16.92
C PHE A 161 -11.01 18.04 17.50
N PHE A 162 -10.24 18.89 16.83
CA PHE A 162 -9.81 20.18 17.35
C PHE A 162 -10.58 21.38 16.75
N GLY A 163 -11.32 21.17 15.65
CA GLY A 163 -12.08 22.23 14.98
C GLY A 163 -13.46 22.50 15.58
N GLY A 164 -13.92 21.79 16.60
CA GLY A 164 -15.19 22.03 17.31
C GLY A 164 -14.98 22.84 18.57
N SER A 165 -15.55 24.03 18.65
CA SER A 165 -15.73 24.74 19.92
C SER A 165 -16.61 23.88 20.85
N ARG A 166 -16.31 23.90 22.15
CA ARG A 166 -16.98 23.09 23.19
C ARG A 166 -18.51 23.30 23.32
N GLU A 167 -19.07 24.27 22.61
CA GLU A 167 -20.49 24.64 22.68
C GLU A 167 -21.37 23.95 21.63
N ASP A 168 -20.82 23.45 20.51
CA ASP A 168 -21.59 22.81 19.44
C ASP A 168 -21.47 21.27 19.45
N ARG A 169 -21.95 20.62 20.50
CA ARG A 169 -21.95 19.15 20.60
C ARG A 169 -22.98 18.44 19.71
N GLU A 170 -23.87 19.17 19.04
CA GLU A 170 -24.91 18.59 18.16
C GLU A 170 -24.76 18.95 16.66
N GLY A 171 -23.78 19.74 16.26
CA GLY A 171 -23.55 20.12 14.87
C GLY A 171 -22.25 19.55 14.30
N SER A 172 -22.28 18.98 13.09
CA SER A 172 -21.08 18.62 12.35
C SER A 172 -20.22 19.86 12.10
N ASN A 173 -18.96 19.84 12.55
CA ASN A 173 -18.01 20.93 12.36
C ASN A 173 -17.82 21.21 10.84
N PRO A 174 -18.23 22.38 10.31
CA PRO A 174 -18.18 22.66 8.88
C PRO A 174 -16.74 22.65 8.32
N ILE A 175 -15.75 23.01 9.14
CA ILE A 175 -14.33 22.99 8.75
C ILE A 175 -13.84 21.54 8.62
N ALA A 176 -14.21 20.66 9.54
CA ALA A 176 -13.88 19.26 9.50
C ALA A 176 -14.55 18.55 8.32
N LEU A 177 -15.82 18.89 8.06
CA LEU A 177 -16.55 18.39 6.91
C LEU A 177 -15.90 18.83 5.60
N LEU A 178 -15.56 20.11 5.47
CA LEU A 178 -14.89 20.68 4.31
C LEU A 178 -13.50 20.06 4.11
N ALA A 179 -12.71 19.92 5.19
CA ALA A 179 -11.41 19.25 5.14
C ALA A 179 -11.55 17.80 4.65
N THR A 180 -12.54 17.07 5.15
CA THR A 180 -12.78 15.67 4.72
C THR A 180 -13.21 15.61 3.24
N ILE A 181 -14.10 16.49 2.80
CA ILE A 181 -14.58 16.56 1.41
C ILE A 181 -13.42 16.86 0.44
N ILE A 182 -12.48 17.72 0.81
CA ILE A 182 -11.35 18.11 -0.05
C ILE A 182 -10.21 17.09 0.05
N LEU A 183 -9.85 16.66 1.25
CA LEU A 183 -8.66 15.84 1.48
C LEU A 183 -8.87 14.36 1.08
N SER A 184 -10.09 13.83 1.20
CA SER A 184 -10.34 12.43 0.82
C SER A 184 -10.17 12.17 -0.68
N PRO A 185 -10.69 13.00 -1.61
CA PRO A 185 -10.41 12.86 -3.04
C PRO A 185 -8.92 13.02 -3.38
N VAL A 186 -8.19 13.90 -2.69
CA VAL A 186 -6.74 14.06 -2.89
C VAL A 186 -6.00 12.80 -2.48
N ALA A 187 -6.31 12.24 -1.30
CA ALA A 187 -5.74 10.95 -0.88
C ALA A 187 -6.04 9.83 -1.87
N ALA A 188 -7.28 9.76 -2.37
CA ALA A 188 -7.66 8.80 -3.39
C ALA A 188 -6.87 8.96 -4.70
N MET A 189 -6.70 10.20 -5.16
CA MET A 189 -5.93 10.52 -6.36
C MET A 189 -4.45 10.12 -6.21
N LEU A 190 -3.83 10.37 -5.05
CA LEU A 190 -2.45 9.95 -4.76
C LEU A 190 -2.30 8.44 -4.83
N ILE A 191 -3.23 7.71 -4.23
CA ILE A 191 -3.26 6.24 -4.27
C ILE A 191 -3.42 5.76 -5.72
N GLN A 192 -4.37 6.30 -6.47
CA GLN A 192 -4.59 5.91 -7.87
C GLN A 192 -3.38 6.22 -8.78
N ALA A 193 -2.67 7.33 -8.53
CA ALA A 193 -1.46 7.66 -9.28
C ALA A 193 -0.30 6.66 -9.01
N ALA A 194 -0.25 6.07 -7.82
CA ALA A 194 0.71 5.04 -7.48
C ALA A 194 0.44 3.71 -8.20
N ILE A 195 -0.80 3.46 -8.61
CA ILE A 195 -1.24 2.18 -9.14
C ILE A 195 -1.24 2.20 -10.66
N SER A 196 -0.87 1.06 -11.25
CA SER A 196 -0.99 0.81 -12.67
C SER A 196 -1.39 -0.65 -12.89
N ARG A 197 -2.51 -0.86 -13.58
CA ARG A 197 -2.97 -2.21 -13.92
C ARG A 197 -1.95 -2.99 -14.78
N SER A 198 -1.18 -2.31 -15.63
CA SER A 198 -0.12 -2.95 -16.40
C SER A 198 0.98 -3.51 -15.49
N ARG A 199 1.36 -2.80 -14.42
CA ARG A 199 2.36 -3.28 -13.46
C ARG A 199 1.91 -4.53 -12.71
N GLU A 200 0.63 -4.68 -12.47
CA GLU A 200 0.07 -5.90 -11.87
C GLU A 200 0.26 -7.11 -12.79
N TYR A 201 -0.04 -6.94 -14.09
CA TYR A 201 0.21 -8.01 -15.06
C TYR A 201 1.71 -8.29 -15.26
N ASP A 202 2.55 -7.26 -15.22
CA ASP A 202 4.01 -7.40 -15.28
C ASP A 202 4.55 -8.12 -14.03
N ALA A 203 3.97 -7.84 -12.83
CA ALA A 203 4.30 -8.52 -11.60
C ALA A 203 3.78 -9.97 -11.57
N ASP A 204 2.60 -10.24 -12.12
CA ASP A 204 2.07 -11.59 -12.29
C ASP A 204 3.00 -12.45 -13.17
N ALA A 205 3.42 -11.90 -14.31
CA ALA A 205 4.34 -12.58 -15.23
C ALA A 205 5.73 -12.76 -14.62
N GLY A 206 6.27 -11.72 -13.99
CA GLY A 206 7.55 -11.75 -13.30
C GLY A 206 7.55 -12.72 -12.11
N GLY A 207 6.46 -12.76 -11.35
CA GLY A 207 6.25 -13.68 -10.25
C GLY A 207 6.20 -15.14 -10.73
N ALA A 208 5.44 -15.40 -11.79
CA ALA A 208 5.39 -16.73 -12.40
C ALA A 208 6.78 -17.19 -12.88
N ALA A 209 7.58 -16.30 -13.48
CA ALA A 209 8.96 -16.61 -13.88
C ALA A 209 9.87 -16.89 -12.67
N ILE A 210 9.73 -16.14 -11.57
CA ILE A 210 10.52 -16.32 -10.34
C ILE A 210 10.13 -17.64 -9.64
N ALA A 211 8.82 -17.96 -9.56
CA ALA A 211 8.32 -19.18 -8.94
C ALA A 211 8.57 -20.43 -9.81
N GLY A 212 8.79 -20.28 -11.11
CA GLY A 212 8.94 -21.37 -12.07
C GLY A 212 7.60 -21.88 -12.63
N GLY A 213 6.50 -21.12 -12.44
CA GLY A 213 5.19 -21.42 -12.98
C GLY A 213 4.10 -20.51 -12.41
N ALA A 214 2.97 -20.46 -13.08
CA ALA A 214 1.83 -19.61 -12.70
C ALA A 214 0.83 -20.30 -11.75
N ASN A 215 0.84 -21.63 -11.67
CA ASN A 215 -0.22 -22.41 -11.03
C ASN A 215 -0.41 -22.07 -9.54
N GLY A 216 0.67 -21.91 -8.80
CA GLY A 216 0.62 -21.54 -7.38
C GLY A 216 -0.07 -20.19 -7.19
N LEU A 217 0.30 -19.17 -7.97
CA LEU A 217 -0.33 -17.86 -7.90
C LEU A 217 -1.81 -17.91 -8.33
N VAL A 218 -2.15 -18.65 -9.37
CA VAL A 218 -3.53 -18.83 -9.83
C VAL A 218 -4.41 -19.46 -8.74
N SER A 219 -3.92 -20.52 -8.09
CA SER A 219 -4.61 -21.18 -6.98
C SER A 219 -4.75 -20.25 -5.78
N ALA A 220 -3.67 -19.57 -5.40
CA ALA A 220 -3.64 -18.59 -4.31
C ALA A 220 -4.67 -17.47 -4.51
N LEU A 221 -4.74 -16.88 -5.69
CA LEU A 221 -5.67 -15.78 -6.00
C LEU A 221 -7.13 -16.21 -5.79
N ARG A 222 -7.52 -17.41 -6.21
CA ARG A 222 -8.88 -17.96 -5.99
C ARG A 222 -9.16 -18.15 -4.51
N LYS A 223 -8.19 -18.72 -3.79
CA LYS A 223 -8.32 -19.02 -2.35
C LYS A 223 -8.41 -17.74 -1.52
N ILE A 224 -7.55 -16.75 -1.81
CA ILE A 224 -7.55 -15.45 -1.14
C ILE A 224 -8.86 -14.71 -1.39
N GLU A 225 -9.37 -14.69 -2.63
CA GLU A 225 -10.64 -14.03 -2.96
C GLU A 225 -11.81 -14.67 -2.20
N SER A 226 -11.87 -15.99 -2.14
CA SER A 226 -12.90 -16.71 -1.38
C SER A 226 -12.83 -16.41 0.12
N ALA A 227 -11.62 -16.44 0.70
CA ALA A 227 -11.39 -16.18 2.11
C ALA A 227 -11.66 -14.71 2.49
N SER A 228 -11.32 -13.74 1.63
CA SER A 228 -11.58 -12.32 1.86
C SER A 228 -13.08 -11.98 1.92
N ARG A 229 -13.93 -12.79 1.31
CA ARG A 229 -15.39 -12.67 1.44
C ARG A 229 -15.91 -13.13 2.81
N GLN A 230 -15.22 -14.07 3.45
CA GLN A 230 -15.61 -14.64 4.75
C GLN A 230 -15.02 -13.85 5.92
N VAL A 231 -13.81 -13.34 5.76
CA VAL A 231 -13.10 -12.52 6.76
C VAL A 231 -12.78 -11.16 6.14
N PRO A 232 -13.76 -10.24 6.11
CA PRO A 232 -13.52 -8.89 5.57
C PRO A 232 -12.49 -8.18 6.44
N LEU A 233 -11.50 -7.57 5.80
CA LEU A 233 -10.55 -6.73 6.48
C LEU A 233 -11.13 -5.32 6.68
N ASP A 234 -11.00 -4.79 7.89
CA ASP A 234 -11.17 -3.35 8.14
C ASP A 234 -9.88 -2.61 7.73
N ALA A 235 -9.62 -2.65 6.41
CA ALA A 235 -8.41 -2.08 5.85
C ALA A 235 -8.40 -0.56 5.99
N ASN A 236 -7.26 0.00 6.40
CA ASN A 236 -7.05 1.42 6.30
C ASN A 236 -7.12 1.84 4.81
N PRO A 237 -8.03 2.76 4.41
CA PRO A 237 -8.16 3.18 3.01
C PRO A 237 -6.84 3.66 2.38
N ALA A 238 -5.94 4.23 3.18
CA ALA A 238 -4.62 4.69 2.73
C ALA A 238 -3.73 3.56 2.20
N THR A 239 -3.91 2.34 2.70
CA THR A 239 -3.09 1.17 2.36
C THR A 239 -3.85 0.10 1.60
N ALA A 240 -5.13 0.31 1.30
CA ALA A 240 -5.99 -0.65 0.60
C ALA A 240 -5.43 -1.07 -0.78
N HIS A 241 -4.61 -0.22 -1.40
CA HIS A 241 -3.94 -0.51 -2.67
C HIS A 241 -2.75 -1.49 -2.56
N MET A 242 -2.31 -1.81 -1.36
CA MET A 242 -1.25 -2.79 -1.09
C MET A 242 -1.82 -4.20 -0.85
N PHE A 243 -3.12 -4.41 -1.02
CA PHE A 243 -3.76 -5.71 -0.82
C PHE A 243 -3.82 -6.48 -2.13
N ILE A 244 -3.48 -7.76 -2.11
CA ILE A 244 -3.48 -8.67 -3.27
C ILE A 244 -4.86 -8.77 -3.90
N VAL A 245 -5.90 -8.84 -3.07
CA VAL A 245 -7.32 -8.88 -3.46
C VAL A 245 -8.06 -7.78 -2.70
N LYS A 246 -9.11 -7.23 -3.31
CA LYS A 246 -9.91 -6.16 -2.70
C LYS A 246 -10.40 -6.55 -1.31
N PRO A 247 -10.14 -5.73 -0.29
CA PRO A 247 -10.80 -5.93 0.99
C PRO A 247 -12.31 -5.68 0.83
N PHE A 248 -13.12 -6.72 1.03
CA PHE A 248 -14.57 -6.61 0.98
C PHE A 248 -15.10 -6.04 2.30
N SER A 249 -15.09 -4.72 2.46
CA SER A 249 -15.87 -4.07 3.51
C SER A 249 -17.13 -3.45 2.91
N ALA A 250 -18.27 -3.58 3.63
CA ALA A 250 -19.60 -3.14 3.20
C ALA A 250 -19.76 -1.61 3.02
N ARG A 251 -18.69 -0.82 3.21
CA ARG A 251 -18.71 0.63 2.99
C ARG A 251 -18.37 0.92 1.54
N ALA A 252 -19.39 1.13 0.73
CA ALA A 252 -19.39 1.37 -0.72
C ALA A 252 -18.49 2.50 -1.23
N LEU A 253 -17.86 3.31 -0.39
CA LEU A 253 -16.89 4.33 -0.76
C LEU A 253 -15.54 3.76 -1.22
N LEU A 254 -15.23 2.50 -0.90
CA LEU A 254 -13.96 1.85 -1.27
C LEU A 254 -13.89 1.40 -2.73
N GLY A 255 -14.98 1.42 -3.47
CA GLY A 255 -14.97 1.14 -4.93
C GLY A 255 -14.09 2.11 -5.73
N LEU A 256 -13.94 3.35 -5.27
CA LEU A 256 -13.04 4.35 -5.87
C LEU A 256 -11.55 4.02 -5.65
N PHE A 257 -11.22 3.22 -4.63
CA PHE A 257 -9.85 2.84 -4.27
C PHE A 257 -9.45 1.46 -4.79
N SER A 258 -10.24 0.87 -5.68
CA SER A 258 -9.97 -0.43 -6.27
C SER A 258 -8.83 -0.36 -7.29
N THR A 259 -7.73 -0.98 -6.96
CA THR A 259 -6.42 -0.75 -7.55
C THR A 259 -5.91 -1.90 -8.39
N HIS A 260 -6.24 -3.13 -8.02
CA HIS A 260 -5.87 -4.32 -8.79
C HIS A 260 -6.89 -4.64 -9.88
N PRO A 261 -6.45 -5.22 -11.01
CA PRO A 261 -7.37 -5.80 -11.99
C PRO A 261 -8.24 -6.89 -11.32
N PRO A 262 -9.44 -7.15 -11.85
CA PRO A 262 -10.26 -8.27 -11.36
C PRO A 262 -9.46 -9.58 -11.37
N THR A 263 -9.62 -10.39 -10.32
CA THR A 263 -8.93 -11.67 -10.13
C THR A 263 -9.05 -12.58 -11.35
N ASP A 264 -10.25 -12.68 -11.92
CA ASP A 264 -10.49 -13.49 -13.12
C ASP A 264 -9.64 -13.06 -14.31
N LYS A 265 -9.45 -11.73 -14.51
CA LYS A 265 -8.61 -11.21 -15.60
C LYS A 265 -7.13 -11.50 -15.37
N ARG A 266 -6.65 -11.43 -14.12
CA ARG A 266 -5.28 -11.80 -13.75
C ARG A 266 -5.06 -13.29 -14.02
N ILE A 267 -5.97 -14.16 -13.57
CA ILE A 267 -5.92 -15.59 -13.81
C ILE A 267 -5.90 -15.93 -15.30
N GLN A 268 -6.78 -15.31 -16.09
CA GLN A 268 -6.80 -15.51 -17.54
C GLN A 268 -5.49 -15.07 -18.21
N ALA A 269 -4.88 -13.98 -17.76
CA ALA A 269 -3.60 -13.53 -18.29
C ALA A 269 -2.46 -14.50 -17.94
N LEU A 270 -2.41 -14.97 -16.69
CA LEU A 270 -1.43 -15.97 -16.22
C LEU A 270 -1.52 -17.29 -16.99
N LEU A 271 -2.74 -17.81 -17.22
CA LEU A 271 -2.95 -19.08 -17.94
C LEU A 271 -2.65 -18.98 -19.46
N LYS A 272 -2.57 -17.78 -20.02
CA LYS A 272 -2.18 -17.59 -21.44
C LYS A 272 -0.65 -17.54 -21.61
N GLN A 273 0.10 -17.38 -20.55
CA GLN A 273 1.57 -17.26 -20.58
C GLN A 273 2.29 -18.58 -20.33
N GLY A 274 1.57 -19.60 -19.84
CA GLY A 274 2.06 -20.97 -19.66
C GLY A 274 1.50 -21.89 -20.72
#